data_fc814b90ca06e4bdaec8cf8918f2dd5e
#
_entry.id   fc814b90ca06e4bdaec8cf8918f2dd5e
#
_cell.length_a   1.000
_cell.length_b   1.000
_cell.length_c   1.000
_cell.angle_alpha   90.00
_cell.angle_beta   90.00
_cell.angle_gamma   90.00
#
_symmetry.space_group_name_H-M   'P 1'
#
loop_
_entity.id
_entity.type
_entity.pdbx_description
1 polymer ?
#
loop_
_entity_poly.entity_id
_entity_poly.type
_entity_poly.pdbx_seq_one_letter_code
_entity_poly.pdbx_strand_id
1 'polypeptide(L)'
;MTGDFAGKVVLVTGAASGIGRATALAFGARGASLMIADVDDGGARETASAIGDDARAGVVETDVSDERAVARMVGETVARFGRLDAACNIAGISVEPKPFVEHTRAEWQRVIDVDLTGVFLCMQFELRQMLVQGNGGVIVNVSSGAGVVPAPGQPHYTAAKHGVLGLTKQAAQEYARDGIRVNAVLPGQTETEPMRAYLDAQPDGGERLLRRMPMGRMARPDEIADSIVWLCSDASSYVSGVSLLVDGAQIAR
;
A
#
# COMPACT_ATOMS: atom_id res chain seq x y z
N MET A 1 -27.20 6.58 0.51
CA MET A 1 -26.78 5.26 -0.04
C MET A 1 -25.80 4.69 0.95
N THR A 2 -26.05 3.51 1.51
CA THR A 2 -25.05 2.77 2.31
C THR A 2 -23.91 2.44 1.38
N GLY A 3 -22.67 2.85 1.72
CA GLY A 3 -21.50 2.58 0.88
C GLY A 3 -21.20 1.08 0.82
N ASP A 4 -20.51 0.63 -0.22
CA ASP A 4 -20.16 -0.78 -0.49
C ASP A 4 -19.33 -1.41 0.64
N PHE A 5 -18.74 -0.59 1.52
CA PHE A 5 -17.91 -1.01 2.66
C PHE A 5 -18.56 -0.72 4.03
N ALA A 6 -19.87 -0.43 4.06
CA ALA A 6 -20.57 -0.25 5.33
C ALA A 6 -20.48 -1.51 6.19
N GLY A 7 -20.01 -1.35 7.44
CA GLY A 7 -19.79 -2.46 8.38
C GLY A 7 -18.51 -3.28 8.12
N LYS A 8 -17.68 -2.91 7.16
CA LYS A 8 -16.36 -3.50 6.92
C LYS A 8 -15.27 -2.71 7.65
N VAL A 9 -14.26 -3.42 8.13
CA VAL A 9 -13.09 -2.86 8.80
C VAL A 9 -11.88 -2.99 7.88
N VAL A 10 -11.25 -1.86 7.58
CA VAL A 10 -10.08 -1.79 6.70
C VAL A 10 -8.89 -1.20 7.44
N LEU A 11 -7.75 -1.87 7.36
CA LEU A 11 -6.46 -1.40 7.85
C LEU A 11 -5.64 -0.85 6.67
N VAL A 12 -5.06 0.34 6.81
CA VAL A 12 -4.23 0.97 5.78
C VAL A 12 -2.92 1.41 6.39
N THR A 13 -1.79 0.88 5.89
CA THR A 13 -0.44 1.33 6.28
C THR A 13 0.07 2.40 5.32
N GLY A 14 0.96 3.28 5.79
CA GLY A 14 1.45 4.42 4.99
C GLY A 14 0.35 5.45 4.72
N ALA A 15 -0.60 5.58 5.64
CA ALA A 15 -1.83 6.33 5.42
C ALA A 15 -1.76 7.81 5.84
N ALA A 16 -0.60 8.30 6.26
CA ALA A 16 -0.40 9.71 6.58
C ALA A 16 -0.36 10.62 5.34
N SER A 17 -0.03 10.08 4.16
CA SER A 17 0.11 10.89 2.93
C SER A 17 -0.15 10.08 1.64
N GLY A 18 -0.10 10.74 0.50
CA GLY A 18 -0.04 10.13 -0.83
C GLY A 18 -1.13 9.10 -1.13
N ILE A 19 -0.72 7.94 -1.64
CA ILE A 19 -1.62 6.84 -2.03
C ILE A 19 -2.35 6.28 -0.80
N GLY A 20 -1.67 6.14 0.35
CA GLY A 20 -2.27 5.62 1.57
C GLY A 20 -3.39 6.51 2.10
N ARG A 21 -3.15 7.83 2.19
CA ARG A 21 -4.18 8.82 2.56
C ARG A 21 -5.37 8.76 1.59
N ALA A 22 -5.11 8.77 0.28
CA ALA A 22 -6.17 8.69 -0.73
C ALA A 22 -6.99 7.40 -0.60
N THR A 23 -6.33 6.27 -0.32
CA THR A 23 -6.98 4.97 -0.10
C THR A 23 -7.86 5.00 1.14
N ALA A 24 -7.37 5.52 2.27
CA ALA A 24 -8.15 5.65 3.50
C ALA A 24 -9.40 6.52 3.28
N LEU A 25 -9.25 7.68 2.62
CA LEU A 25 -10.37 8.57 2.30
C LEU A 25 -11.39 7.90 1.37
N ALA A 26 -10.93 7.14 0.36
CA ALA A 26 -11.80 6.44 -0.57
C ALA A 26 -12.64 5.35 0.12
N PHE A 27 -12.09 4.61 1.09
CA PHE A 27 -12.84 3.66 1.91
C PHE A 27 -13.78 4.36 2.90
N GLY A 28 -13.33 5.45 3.53
CA GLY A 28 -14.15 6.25 4.45
C GLY A 28 -15.41 6.79 3.78
N ALA A 29 -15.27 7.32 2.56
CA ALA A 29 -16.39 7.79 1.75
C ALA A 29 -17.39 6.66 1.38
N ARG A 30 -16.93 5.40 1.38
CA ARG A 30 -17.75 4.20 1.11
C ARG A 30 -18.28 3.53 2.38
N GLY A 31 -18.10 4.13 3.54
CA GLY A 31 -18.70 3.69 4.81
C GLY A 31 -17.89 2.69 5.61
N ALA A 32 -16.63 2.43 5.27
CA ALA A 32 -15.74 1.56 6.05
C ALA A 32 -15.41 2.16 7.43
N SER A 33 -15.16 1.28 8.41
CA SER A 33 -14.38 1.61 9.60
C SER A 33 -12.89 1.41 9.29
N LEU A 34 -12.05 2.35 9.69
CA LEU A 34 -10.65 2.44 9.26
C LEU A 34 -9.69 2.44 10.45
N MET A 35 -8.65 1.62 10.36
CA MET A 35 -7.43 1.81 11.12
C MET A 35 -6.37 2.40 10.21
N ILE A 36 -5.88 3.57 10.56
CA ILE A 36 -4.91 4.38 9.83
C ILE A 36 -3.57 4.21 10.53
N ALA A 37 -2.62 3.57 9.85
CA ALA A 37 -1.32 3.24 10.41
C ALA A 37 -0.21 3.95 9.64
N ASP A 38 0.65 4.65 10.35
CA ASP A 38 1.83 5.32 9.78
C ASP A 38 2.88 5.56 10.89
N VAL A 39 4.12 5.82 10.52
CA VAL A 39 5.15 6.33 11.44
C VAL A 39 4.94 7.82 11.75
N ASP A 40 4.28 8.56 10.84
CA ASP A 40 3.85 9.94 11.04
C ASP A 40 2.44 9.98 11.67
N ASP A 41 2.40 9.99 12.99
CA ASP A 41 1.15 10.08 13.77
C ASP A 41 0.37 11.36 13.45
N GLY A 42 1.05 12.47 13.19
CA GLY A 42 0.42 13.75 12.85
C GLY A 42 -0.36 13.66 11.54
N GLY A 43 0.30 13.22 10.47
CA GLY A 43 -0.33 13.03 9.16
C GLY A 43 -1.43 11.95 9.19
N ALA A 44 -1.26 10.90 9.99
CA ALA A 44 -2.29 9.88 10.18
C ALA A 44 -3.55 10.45 10.85
N ARG A 45 -3.39 11.31 11.85
CA ARG A 45 -4.52 12.01 12.51
C ARG A 45 -5.22 12.99 11.57
N GLU A 46 -4.49 13.71 10.73
CA GLU A 46 -5.09 14.55 9.70
C GLU A 46 -5.95 13.72 8.73
N THR A 47 -5.46 12.55 8.33
CA THR A 47 -6.21 11.62 7.47
C THR A 47 -7.48 11.14 8.17
N ALA A 48 -7.41 10.76 9.45
CA ALA A 48 -8.56 10.36 10.25
C ALA A 48 -9.59 11.50 10.35
N SER A 49 -9.15 12.71 10.65
CA SER A 49 -10.01 13.88 10.74
C SER A 49 -10.72 14.19 9.42
N ALA A 50 -10.04 13.99 8.28
CA ALA A 50 -10.63 14.20 6.97
C ALA A 50 -11.74 13.19 6.61
N ILE A 51 -11.79 12.03 7.27
CA ILE A 51 -12.90 11.06 7.14
C ILE A 51 -14.18 11.58 7.82
N GLY A 52 -14.02 12.46 8.81
CA GLY A 52 -15.15 13.19 9.42
C GLY A 52 -16.04 12.36 10.35
N ASP A 53 -15.58 11.18 10.82
CA ASP A 53 -16.32 10.32 11.75
C ASP A 53 -15.35 9.58 12.67
N ASP A 54 -15.13 10.10 13.86
CA ASP A 54 -14.19 9.56 14.84
C ASP A 54 -14.56 8.14 15.32
N ALA A 55 -15.83 7.77 15.24
CA ALA A 55 -16.25 6.42 15.59
C ALA A 55 -15.77 5.38 14.59
N ARG A 56 -15.58 5.79 13.34
CA ARG A 56 -15.13 4.93 12.23
C ARG A 56 -13.65 5.06 11.88
N ALA A 57 -12.92 6.01 12.44
CA ALA A 57 -11.50 6.19 12.18
C ALA A 57 -10.67 5.99 13.46
N GLY A 58 -9.74 5.05 13.44
CA GLY A 58 -8.71 4.84 14.45
C GLY A 58 -7.35 5.18 13.88
N VAL A 59 -6.42 5.62 14.72
CA VAL A 59 -5.02 5.90 14.34
C VAL A 59 -4.10 5.07 15.22
N VAL A 60 -3.06 4.50 14.63
CA VAL A 60 -2.02 3.79 15.35
C VAL A 60 -0.65 4.12 14.73
N GLU A 61 0.24 4.69 15.54
CA GLU A 61 1.63 4.91 15.12
C GLU A 61 2.33 3.57 14.93
N THR A 62 2.85 3.33 13.72
CA THR A 62 3.41 2.03 13.34
C THR A 62 4.60 2.17 12.39
N ASP A 63 5.75 1.68 12.84
CA ASP A 63 6.86 1.33 11.94
C ASP A 63 6.63 -0.12 11.48
N VAL A 64 6.38 -0.32 10.19
CA VAL A 64 6.13 -1.66 9.63
C VAL A 64 7.35 -2.57 9.66
N SER A 65 8.55 -2.03 9.84
CA SER A 65 9.77 -2.81 10.01
C SER A 65 9.94 -3.39 11.44
N ASP A 66 9.12 -2.94 12.41
CA ASP A 66 9.09 -3.48 13.79
C ASP A 66 7.93 -4.48 13.94
N GLU A 67 8.27 -5.75 14.09
CA GLU A 67 7.31 -6.84 14.28
C GLU A 67 6.33 -6.58 15.45
N ARG A 68 6.81 -5.98 16.55
CA ARG A 68 5.95 -5.68 17.72
C ARG A 68 4.96 -4.55 17.40
N ALA A 69 5.38 -3.55 16.64
CA ALA A 69 4.51 -2.47 16.22
C ALA A 69 3.43 -3.01 15.27
N VAL A 70 3.78 -3.88 14.33
CA VAL A 70 2.82 -4.53 13.42
C VAL A 70 1.84 -5.42 14.18
N ALA A 71 2.30 -6.23 15.12
CA ALA A 71 1.42 -7.06 15.96
C ALA A 71 0.44 -6.20 16.74
N ARG A 72 0.90 -5.10 17.34
CA ARG A 72 0.07 -4.12 18.05
C ARG A 72 -0.97 -3.47 17.11
N MET A 73 -0.57 -3.05 15.93
CA MET A 73 -1.43 -2.43 14.91
C MET A 73 -2.64 -3.31 14.58
N VAL A 74 -2.42 -4.58 14.29
CA VAL A 74 -3.50 -5.54 14.00
C VAL A 74 -4.34 -5.78 15.24
N GLY A 75 -3.72 -5.94 16.42
CA GLY A 75 -4.41 -6.13 17.70
C GLY A 75 -5.32 -4.95 18.06
N GLU A 76 -4.85 -3.72 17.92
CA GLU A 76 -5.65 -2.51 18.16
C GLU A 76 -6.78 -2.34 17.16
N THR A 77 -6.57 -2.74 15.89
CA THR A 77 -7.64 -2.77 14.89
C THR A 77 -8.80 -3.65 15.35
N VAL A 78 -8.47 -4.86 15.79
CA VAL A 78 -9.48 -5.83 16.25
C VAL A 78 -10.10 -5.40 17.58
N ALA A 79 -9.30 -4.88 18.51
CA ALA A 79 -9.82 -4.38 19.80
C ALA A 79 -10.82 -3.23 19.61
N ARG A 80 -10.59 -2.34 18.65
CA ARG A 80 -11.45 -1.19 18.36
C ARG A 80 -12.70 -1.55 17.57
N PHE A 81 -12.57 -2.38 16.54
CA PHE A 81 -13.62 -2.62 15.55
C PHE A 81 -14.15 -4.05 15.51
N GLY A 82 -13.56 -4.97 16.29
CA GLY A 82 -14.01 -6.35 16.44
C GLY A 82 -13.59 -7.30 15.32
N ARG A 83 -13.04 -6.82 14.21
CA ARG A 83 -12.70 -7.61 13.03
C ARG A 83 -11.67 -6.93 12.12
N LEU A 84 -11.20 -7.65 11.10
CA LEU A 84 -10.41 -7.13 9.99
C LEU A 84 -10.93 -7.77 8.69
N ASP A 85 -11.51 -6.96 7.80
CA ASP A 85 -12.07 -7.45 6.52
C ASP A 85 -11.11 -7.24 5.36
N ALA A 86 -10.40 -6.12 5.38
CA ALA A 86 -9.39 -5.84 4.36
C ALA A 86 -8.17 -5.16 4.97
N ALA A 87 -7.00 -5.41 4.36
CA ALA A 87 -5.75 -4.75 4.70
C ALA A 87 -5.06 -4.24 3.42
N CYS A 88 -4.55 -3.01 3.47
CA CYS A 88 -3.85 -2.35 2.38
C CYS A 88 -2.44 -2.00 2.83
N ASN A 89 -1.45 -2.78 2.38
CA ASN A 89 -0.04 -2.60 2.71
C ASN A 89 0.59 -1.61 1.72
N ILE A 90 0.58 -0.32 2.09
CA ILE A 90 0.99 0.79 1.21
C ILE A 90 2.28 1.44 1.69
N ALA A 91 2.62 1.32 2.98
CA ALA A 91 3.85 1.86 3.53
C ALA A 91 5.08 1.44 2.71
N GLY A 92 5.95 2.39 2.44
CA GLY A 92 7.16 2.13 1.67
C GLY A 92 8.02 3.38 1.58
N ILE A 93 9.31 3.17 1.35
CA ILE A 93 10.31 4.22 1.21
C ILE A 93 11.13 4.03 -0.06
N SER A 94 11.81 5.07 -0.48
CA SER A 94 12.86 4.99 -1.48
C SER A 94 14.07 5.79 -1.01
N VAL A 95 15.22 5.55 -1.63
CA VAL A 95 16.43 6.34 -1.43
C VAL A 95 16.86 6.97 -2.75
N GLU A 96 17.71 7.97 -2.67
CA GLU A 96 18.24 8.68 -3.85
C GLU A 96 18.83 7.68 -4.87
N PRO A 97 18.42 7.75 -6.14
CA PRO A 97 18.99 6.90 -7.18
C PRO A 97 20.48 7.20 -7.41
N LYS A 98 21.30 6.14 -7.43
CA LYS A 98 22.75 6.24 -7.70
C LYS A 98 23.29 4.95 -8.34
N PRO A 99 24.54 4.94 -8.85
CA PRO A 99 25.14 3.74 -9.40
C PRO A 99 25.11 2.56 -8.43
N PHE A 100 24.84 1.34 -8.96
CA PHE A 100 24.68 0.12 -8.15
C PHE A 100 25.81 -0.10 -7.15
N VAL A 101 27.06 0.14 -7.57
CA VAL A 101 28.25 -0.08 -6.75
C VAL A 101 28.45 0.93 -5.60
N GLU A 102 27.70 2.02 -5.60
CA GLU A 102 27.77 3.09 -4.61
C GLU A 102 26.77 2.92 -3.47
N HIS A 103 25.82 1.96 -3.59
CA HIS A 103 24.87 1.69 -2.53
C HIS A 103 25.53 1.00 -1.36
N THR A 104 25.26 1.52 -0.16
CA THR A 104 25.73 0.93 1.08
C THR A 104 24.82 -0.21 1.54
N ARG A 105 25.37 -1.11 2.37
CA ARG A 105 24.56 -2.15 3.02
C ARG A 105 23.45 -1.55 3.89
N ALA A 106 23.69 -0.41 4.52
CA ALA A 106 22.70 0.23 5.38
C ALA A 106 21.49 0.74 4.58
N GLU A 107 21.72 1.37 3.41
CA GLU A 107 20.64 1.79 2.50
C GLU A 107 19.86 0.60 1.97
N TRP A 108 20.59 -0.45 1.54
CA TRP A 108 19.96 -1.71 1.15
C TRP A 108 19.03 -2.24 2.25
N GLN A 109 19.58 -2.40 3.47
CA GLN A 109 18.84 -3.01 4.58
C GLN A 109 17.61 -2.18 4.95
N ARG A 110 17.75 -0.86 5.01
CA ARG A 110 16.64 0.04 5.35
C ARG A 110 15.45 -0.12 4.39
N VAL A 111 15.71 -0.21 3.07
CA VAL A 111 14.64 -0.38 2.08
C VAL A 111 14.04 -1.79 2.16
N ILE A 112 14.87 -2.81 2.32
CA ILE A 112 14.39 -4.19 2.49
C ILE A 112 13.55 -4.34 3.76
N ASP A 113 13.96 -3.72 4.87
CA ASP A 113 13.22 -3.81 6.13
C ASP A 113 11.81 -3.21 6.02
N VAL A 114 11.66 -2.08 5.37
CA VAL A 114 10.35 -1.43 5.22
C VAL A 114 9.55 -2.04 4.06
N ASP A 115 10.13 -2.09 2.86
CA ASP A 115 9.39 -2.35 1.61
C ASP A 115 9.15 -3.83 1.30
N LEU A 116 9.87 -4.74 2.00
CA LEU A 116 9.71 -6.19 1.82
C LEU A 116 9.42 -6.89 3.14
N THR A 117 10.31 -6.76 4.15
CA THR A 117 10.11 -7.40 5.46
C THR A 117 8.86 -6.84 6.13
N GLY A 118 8.64 -5.53 6.07
CA GLY A 118 7.44 -4.88 6.63
C GLY A 118 6.15 -5.40 5.98
N VAL A 119 6.12 -5.56 4.66
CA VAL A 119 4.96 -6.17 3.97
C VAL A 119 4.76 -7.61 4.42
N PHE A 120 5.83 -8.39 4.55
CA PHE A 120 5.75 -9.77 5.07
C PHE A 120 5.17 -9.81 6.49
N LEU A 121 5.65 -8.95 7.39
CA LEU A 121 5.16 -8.88 8.77
C LEU A 121 3.67 -8.48 8.81
N CYS A 122 3.28 -7.44 8.07
CA CYS A 122 1.87 -7.04 7.97
C CYS A 122 1.01 -8.20 7.50
N MET A 123 1.35 -8.82 6.37
CA MET A 123 0.61 -9.97 5.85
C MET A 123 0.54 -11.12 6.85
N GLN A 124 1.61 -11.40 7.58
CA GLN A 124 1.65 -12.49 8.55
C GLN A 124 0.62 -12.30 9.68
N PHE A 125 0.54 -11.10 10.26
CA PHE A 125 -0.42 -10.81 11.33
C PHE A 125 -1.84 -10.64 10.81
N GLU A 126 -2.02 -10.05 9.64
CA GLU A 126 -3.31 -9.90 8.95
C GLU A 126 -3.92 -11.25 8.60
N LEU A 127 -3.13 -12.15 7.98
CA LEU A 127 -3.55 -13.51 7.64
C LEU A 127 -3.92 -14.30 8.89
N ARG A 128 -3.09 -14.26 9.95
CA ARG A 128 -3.42 -14.91 11.24
C ARG A 128 -4.77 -14.45 11.77
N GLN A 129 -5.02 -13.14 11.75
CA GLN A 129 -6.27 -12.56 12.21
C GLN A 129 -7.45 -13.01 11.34
N MET A 130 -7.33 -12.95 10.01
CA MET A 130 -8.38 -13.39 9.09
C MET A 130 -8.70 -14.88 9.21
N LEU A 131 -7.68 -15.72 9.43
CA LEU A 131 -7.87 -17.16 9.69
C LEU A 131 -8.61 -17.42 11.01
N VAL A 132 -8.26 -16.72 12.09
CA VAL A 132 -8.96 -16.84 13.38
C VAL A 132 -10.42 -16.40 13.27
N GLN A 133 -10.73 -15.39 12.48
CA GLN A 133 -12.10 -14.93 12.23
C GLN A 133 -12.93 -15.94 11.43
N GLY A 134 -12.31 -16.68 10.49
CA GLY A 134 -12.96 -17.72 9.69
C GLY A 134 -14.00 -17.23 8.68
N ASN A 135 -14.01 -15.93 8.35
CA ASN A 135 -14.97 -15.33 7.42
C ASN A 135 -14.32 -14.73 6.16
N GLY A 136 -13.11 -15.21 5.85
CA GLY A 136 -12.32 -14.72 4.73
C GLY A 136 -11.72 -13.33 4.97
N GLY A 137 -11.26 -12.71 3.90
CA GLY A 137 -10.67 -11.37 3.93
C GLY A 137 -9.99 -10.98 2.62
N VAL A 138 -9.49 -9.76 2.54
CA VAL A 138 -8.74 -9.29 1.38
C VAL A 138 -7.48 -8.55 1.80
N ILE A 139 -6.35 -8.88 1.17
CA ILE A 139 -5.10 -8.13 1.33
C ILE A 139 -4.69 -7.54 -0.02
N VAL A 140 -4.38 -6.26 -0.05
CA VAL A 140 -3.82 -5.59 -1.22
C VAL A 140 -2.47 -4.99 -0.85
N ASN A 141 -1.42 -5.51 -1.49
CA ASN A 141 -0.07 -4.99 -1.33
C ASN A 141 0.25 -3.96 -2.41
N VAL A 142 0.88 -2.86 -2.06
CA VAL A 142 1.37 -1.90 -3.05
C VAL A 142 2.83 -2.19 -3.37
N SER A 143 3.02 -2.73 -4.57
CA SER A 143 4.33 -2.89 -5.19
C SER A 143 4.68 -1.62 -5.99
N SER A 144 5.14 -1.78 -7.21
CA SER A 144 5.52 -0.71 -8.15
C SER A 144 5.69 -1.32 -9.54
N GLY A 145 5.75 -0.50 -10.58
CA GLY A 145 6.34 -0.91 -11.86
C GLY A 145 7.74 -1.51 -11.68
N ALA A 146 8.48 -1.08 -10.64
CA ALA A 146 9.77 -1.65 -10.25
C ALA A 146 9.70 -3.11 -9.76
N GLY A 147 8.51 -3.67 -9.57
CA GLY A 147 8.31 -5.09 -9.26
C GLY A 147 8.36 -6.01 -10.48
N VAL A 148 8.34 -5.45 -11.70
CA VAL A 148 8.38 -6.22 -12.97
C VAL A 148 9.44 -5.74 -13.94
N VAL A 149 9.89 -4.47 -13.82
CA VAL A 149 11.03 -3.94 -14.57
C VAL A 149 11.98 -3.24 -13.60
N PRO A 150 13.28 -3.11 -13.89
CA PRO A 150 14.21 -2.47 -12.97
C PRO A 150 13.91 -0.96 -12.83
N ALA A 151 14.09 -0.43 -11.61
CA ALA A 151 14.18 0.99 -11.35
C ALA A 151 15.66 1.40 -11.41
N PRO A 152 16.11 2.14 -12.44
CA PRO A 152 17.50 2.51 -12.58
C PRO A 152 18.03 3.23 -11.34
N GLY A 153 19.18 2.81 -10.84
CA GLY A 153 19.82 3.38 -9.66
C GLY A 153 19.18 2.99 -8.32
N GLN A 154 18.21 2.07 -8.30
CA GLN A 154 17.51 1.64 -7.08
C GLN A 154 17.46 0.10 -6.95
N PRO A 155 18.59 -0.59 -6.77
CA PRO A 155 18.62 -2.05 -6.74
C PRO A 155 17.83 -2.65 -5.56
N HIS A 156 17.90 -2.04 -4.37
CA HIS A 156 17.15 -2.43 -3.18
C HIS A 156 15.63 -2.34 -3.40
N TYR A 157 15.15 -1.22 -3.94
CA TYR A 157 13.74 -0.99 -4.25
C TYR A 157 13.22 -1.99 -5.30
N THR A 158 14.00 -2.20 -6.37
CA THR A 158 13.70 -3.22 -7.38
C THR A 158 13.57 -4.60 -6.76
N ALA A 159 14.54 -5.01 -5.92
CA ALA A 159 14.50 -6.31 -5.25
C ALA A 159 13.29 -6.43 -4.30
N ALA A 160 13.04 -5.41 -3.48
CA ALA A 160 11.92 -5.39 -2.55
C ALA A 160 10.58 -5.52 -3.28
N LYS A 161 10.35 -4.69 -4.31
CA LYS A 161 9.07 -4.69 -5.03
C LYS A 161 8.84 -5.95 -5.88
N HIS A 162 9.88 -6.61 -6.40
CA HIS A 162 9.78 -7.96 -6.95
C HIS A 162 9.42 -8.98 -5.86
N GLY A 163 10.04 -8.89 -4.68
CA GLY A 163 9.75 -9.76 -3.54
C GLY A 163 8.29 -9.67 -3.08
N VAL A 164 7.71 -8.48 -3.04
CA VAL A 164 6.29 -8.26 -2.71
C VAL A 164 5.35 -9.03 -3.65
N LEU A 165 5.67 -9.10 -4.95
CA LEU A 165 4.88 -9.89 -5.90
C LEU A 165 4.99 -11.39 -5.62
N GLY A 166 6.16 -11.86 -5.19
CA GLY A 166 6.36 -13.24 -4.75
C GLY A 166 5.50 -13.58 -3.53
N LEU A 167 5.56 -12.73 -2.48
CA LEU A 167 4.74 -12.88 -1.27
C LEU A 167 3.24 -12.86 -1.58
N THR A 168 2.80 -11.95 -2.44
CA THR A 168 1.41 -11.83 -2.87
C THR A 168 0.89 -13.13 -3.51
N LYS A 169 1.64 -13.67 -4.48
CA LYS A 169 1.27 -14.91 -5.18
C LYS A 169 1.27 -16.12 -4.26
N GLN A 170 2.27 -16.23 -3.38
CA GLN A 170 2.36 -17.31 -2.40
C GLN A 170 1.13 -17.31 -1.49
N ALA A 171 0.82 -16.18 -0.85
CA ALA A 171 -0.31 -16.10 0.05
C ALA A 171 -1.65 -16.28 -0.66
N ALA A 172 -1.81 -15.73 -1.87
CA ALA A 172 -3.02 -15.92 -2.67
C ALA A 172 -3.31 -17.41 -2.95
N GLN A 173 -2.28 -18.20 -3.27
CA GLN A 173 -2.42 -19.62 -3.52
C GLN A 173 -2.69 -20.42 -2.24
N GLU A 174 -2.01 -20.07 -1.16
CA GLU A 174 -2.05 -20.80 0.11
C GLU A 174 -3.39 -20.63 0.83
N TYR A 175 -3.93 -19.42 0.85
CA TYR A 175 -5.12 -19.08 1.65
C TYR A 175 -6.42 -18.91 0.84
N ALA A 176 -6.43 -19.29 -0.45
CA ALA A 176 -7.62 -19.19 -1.29
C ALA A 176 -8.81 -20.01 -0.75
N ARG A 177 -8.54 -21.18 -0.17
CA ARG A 177 -9.59 -22.04 0.40
C ARG A 177 -10.19 -21.51 1.68
N ASP A 178 -9.48 -20.62 2.36
CA ASP A 178 -9.96 -19.92 3.56
C ASP A 178 -10.78 -18.67 3.20
N GLY A 179 -11.04 -18.43 1.90
CA GLY A 179 -11.77 -17.27 1.42
C GLY A 179 -10.97 -15.97 1.49
N ILE A 180 -9.63 -16.05 1.60
CA ILE A 180 -8.77 -14.88 1.65
C ILE A 180 -8.18 -14.63 0.26
N ARG A 181 -8.39 -13.42 -0.28
CA ARG A 181 -7.81 -12.96 -1.54
C ARG A 181 -6.61 -12.05 -1.26
N VAL A 182 -5.52 -12.27 -1.98
CA VAL A 182 -4.32 -11.45 -1.85
C VAL A 182 -3.89 -10.98 -3.23
N ASN A 183 -3.78 -9.67 -3.43
CA ASN A 183 -3.44 -9.06 -4.71
C ASN A 183 -2.38 -7.98 -4.55
N ALA A 184 -1.75 -7.57 -5.64
CA ALA A 184 -0.84 -6.44 -5.67
C ALA A 184 -1.28 -5.38 -6.70
N VAL A 185 -1.16 -4.11 -6.33
CA VAL A 185 -1.24 -2.97 -7.23
C VAL A 185 0.18 -2.49 -7.52
N LEU A 186 0.46 -2.18 -8.78
CA LEU A 186 1.74 -1.69 -9.26
C LEU A 186 1.56 -0.29 -9.84
N PRO A 187 1.65 0.75 -9.02
CA PRO A 187 1.55 2.12 -9.49
C PRO A 187 2.68 2.49 -10.45
N GLY A 188 2.35 3.32 -11.43
CA GLY A 188 3.33 4.14 -12.12
C GLY A 188 3.71 5.38 -11.30
N GLN A 189 4.28 6.39 -11.98
CA GLN A 189 4.59 7.65 -11.33
C GLN A 189 3.30 8.32 -10.85
N THR A 190 3.25 8.61 -9.55
CA THR A 190 2.06 9.14 -8.88
C THR A 190 2.40 10.47 -8.20
N GLU A 191 1.52 11.45 -8.30
CA GLU A 191 1.67 12.80 -7.71
C GLU A 191 1.53 12.76 -6.19
N THR A 192 2.55 12.24 -5.51
CA THR A 192 2.69 12.29 -4.05
C THR A 192 3.55 13.48 -3.63
N GLU A 193 3.46 13.90 -2.37
CA GLU A 193 4.29 14.98 -1.84
C GLU A 193 5.80 14.76 -2.06
N PRO A 194 6.37 13.56 -1.78
CA PRO A 194 7.78 13.29 -2.08
C PRO A 194 8.10 13.40 -3.57
N MET A 195 7.19 12.96 -4.45
CA MET A 195 7.39 13.07 -5.89
C MET A 195 7.34 14.51 -6.37
N ARG A 196 6.43 15.33 -5.85
CA ARG A 196 6.38 16.76 -6.15
C ARG A 196 7.66 17.47 -5.72
N ALA A 197 8.11 17.23 -4.48
CA ALA A 197 9.39 17.77 -3.99
C ALA A 197 10.58 17.34 -4.87
N TYR A 198 10.60 16.10 -5.33
CA TYR A 198 11.62 15.62 -6.27
C TYR A 198 11.56 16.40 -7.61
N LEU A 199 10.37 16.60 -8.18
CA LEU A 199 10.22 17.32 -9.44
C LEU A 199 10.61 18.80 -9.32
N ASP A 200 10.21 19.45 -8.23
CA ASP A 200 10.55 20.86 -7.94
C ASP A 200 12.06 21.07 -7.82
N ALA A 201 12.78 20.04 -7.37
CA ALA A 201 14.24 20.06 -7.30
C ALA A 201 14.94 19.82 -8.66
N GLN A 202 14.21 19.36 -9.70
CA GLN A 202 14.79 19.16 -11.03
C GLN A 202 14.92 20.49 -11.79
N PRO A 203 16.00 20.70 -12.57
CA PRO A 203 16.21 21.94 -13.35
C PRO A 203 15.11 22.23 -14.38
N ASP A 204 14.42 21.18 -14.85
CA ASP A 204 13.36 21.25 -15.86
C ASP A 204 11.96 21.06 -15.26
N GLY A 205 11.82 21.15 -13.92
CA GLY A 205 10.54 20.95 -13.26
C GLY A 205 9.90 19.58 -13.55
N GLY A 206 10.71 18.61 -13.97
CA GLY A 206 10.22 17.25 -14.26
C GLY A 206 9.65 17.05 -15.68
N GLU A 207 9.72 18.04 -16.57
CA GLU A 207 9.24 17.90 -17.96
C GLU A 207 9.83 16.69 -18.69
N ARG A 208 11.10 16.37 -18.45
CA ARG A 208 11.77 15.21 -19.05
C ARG A 208 11.13 13.89 -18.57
N LEU A 209 10.70 13.84 -17.31
CA LEU A 209 9.98 12.70 -16.75
C LEU A 209 8.61 12.56 -17.41
N LEU A 210 7.84 13.65 -17.47
CA LEU A 210 6.49 13.66 -18.06
C LEU A 210 6.49 13.25 -19.53
N ARG A 211 7.48 13.71 -20.31
CA ARG A 211 7.63 13.30 -21.73
C ARG A 211 7.83 11.81 -21.93
N ARG A 212 8.25 11.06 -20.90
CA ARG A 212 8.43 9.60 -20.97
C ARG A 212 7.17 8.83 -20.60
N MET A 213 6.14 9.51 -20.10
CA MET A 213 4.88 8.89 -19.72
C MET A 213 3.94 8.84 -20.92
N PRO A 214 3.44 7.65 -21.30
CA PRO A 214 2.54 7.54 -22.46
C PRO A 214 1.27 8.37 -22.34
N MET A 215 0.71 8.50 -21.13
CA MET A 215 -0.47 9.35 -20.88
C MET A 215 -0.12 10.84 -20.70
N GLY A 216 1.15 11.24 -20.78
CA GLY A 216 1.61 12.63 -20.68
C GLY A 216 1.46 13.27 -19.30
N ARG A 217 1.12 12.50 -18.28
CA ARG A 217 0.95 12.95 -16.90
C ARG A 217 1.21 11.84 -15.89
N MET A 218 1.47 12.22 -14.65
CA MET A 218 1.45 11.29 -13.52
C MET A 218 0.02 10.87 -13.17
N ALA A 219 -0.12 9.77 -12.49
CA ALA A 219 -1.38 9.40 -11.85
C ALA A 219 -1.64 10.30 -10.64
N ARG A 220 -2.90 10.61 -10.39
CA ARG A 220 -3.29 11.15 -9.08
C ARG A 220 -3.37 10.01 -8.06
N PRO A 221 -3.13 10.28 -6.76
CA PRO A 221 -3.26 9.25 -5.72
C PRO A 221 -4.63 8.57 -5.68
N ASP A 222 -5.71 9.29 -6.00
CA ASP A 222 -7.07 8.74 -6.05
C ASP A 222 -7.25 7.70 -7.17
N GLU A 223 -6.59 7.84 -8.32
CA GLU A 223 -6.64 6.85 -9.40
C GLU A 223 -6.01 5.51 -8.99
N ILE A 224 -4.98 5.54 -8.14
CA ILE A 224 -4.39 4.33 -7.56
C ILE A 224 -5.31 3.76 -6.47
N ALA A 225 -5.83 4.63 -5.60
CA ALA A 225 -6.74 4.25 -4.51
C ALA A 225 -8.00 3.55 -5.02
N ASP A 226 -8.61 4.02 -6.12
CA ASP A 226 -9.78 3.38 -6.72
C ASP A 226 -9.50 1.94 -7.17
N SER A 227 -8.31 1.67 -7.70
CA SER A 227 -7.88 0.31 -8.06
C SER A 227 -7.73 -0.60 -6.82
N ILE A 228 -7.19 -0.07 -5.72
CA ILE A 228 -7.06 -0.77 -4.44
C ILE A 228 -8.46 -1.09 -3.88
N VAL A 229 -9.35 -0.11 -3.85
CA VAL A 229 -10.74 -0.28 -3.38
C VAL A 229 -11.48 -1.33 -4.21
N TRP A 230 -11.32 -1.31 -5.55
CA TRP A 230 -11.92 -2.32 -6.41
C TRP A 230 -11.41 -3.72 -6.09
N LEU A 231 -10.10 -3.91 -5.88
CA LEU A 231 -9.53 -5.20 -5.49
C LEU A 231 -10.03 -5.66 -4.11
N CYS A 232 -10.40 -4.75 -3.22
CA CYS A 232 -10.99 -5.08 -1.92
C CYS A 232 -12.49 -5.36 -1.99
N SER A 233 -13.18 -5.01 -3.08
CA SER A 233 -14.63 -5.15 -3.21
C SER A 233 -15.06 -6.53 -3.71
N ASP A 234 -16.37 -6.81 -3.62
CA ASP A 234 -16.97 -8.02 -4.15
C ASP A 234 -16.96 -8.06 -5.70
N ALA A 235 -16.81 -6.89 -6.35
CA ALA A 235 -16.67 -6.81 -7.82
C ALA A 235 -15.39 -7.51 -8.34
N SER A 236 -14.44 -7.79 -7.47
CA SER A 236 -13.22 -8.55 -7.75
C SER A 236 -13.16 -9.91 -7.05
N SER A 237 -14.32 -10.50 -6.73
CA SER A 237 -14.43 -11.73 -5.90
C SER A 237 -13.67 -12.94 -6.44
N TYR A 238 -13.39 -13.01 -7.73
CA TYR A 238 -12.61 -14.09 -8.34
C TYR A 238 -11.18 -13.68 -8.74
N VAL A 239 -10.72 -12.52 -8.24
CA VAL A 239 -9.38 -11.99 -8.50
C VAL A 239 -8.51 -12.21 -7.28
N SER A 240 -7.51 -13.11 -7.39
CA SER A 240 -6.50 -13.38 -6.35
C SER A 240 -5.16 -13.74 -7.00
N GLY A 241 -4.06 -13.24 -6.46
CA GLY A 241 -2.70 -13.41 -6.98
C GLY A 241 -2.33 -12.49 -8.15
N VAL A 242 -3.18 -11.50 -8.49
CA VAL A 242 -2.90 -10.60 -9.60
C VAL A 242 -1.83 -9.56 -9.22
N SER A 243 -1.04 -9.16 -10.20
CA SER A 243 -0.17 -8.00 -10.17
C SER A 243 -0.76 -6.96 -11.11
N LEU A 244 -1.62 -6.08 -10.60
CA LEU A 244 -2.38 -5.11 -11.38
C LEU A 244 -1.55 -3.85 -11.65
N LEU A 245 -1.17 -3.65 -12.89
CA LEU A 245 -0.51 -2.42 -13.34
C LEU A 245 -1.51 -1.26 -13.39
N VAL A 246 -1.17 -0.16 -12.72
CA VAL A 246 -1.93 1.11 -12.74
C VAL A 246 -0.92 2.22 -13.01
N ASP A 247 -0.40 2.25 -14.25
CA ASP A 247 0.80 2.99 -14.61
C ASP A 247 0.67 3.86 -15.88
N GLY A 248 -0.52 4.01 -16.42
CA GLY A 248 -0.73 4.78 -17.65
C GLY A 248 0.07 4.23 -18.85
N ALA A 249 0.23 2.91 -18.93
CA ALA A 249 0.97 2.18 -19.96
C ALA A 249 2.51 2.41 -19.93
N GLN A 250 3.06 2.89 -18.81
CA GLN A 250 4.49 3.25 -18.69
C GLN A 250 5.41 2.06 -18.98
N ILE A 251 5.02 0.84 -18.60
CA ILE A 251 5.80 -0.38 -18.81
C ILE A 251 5.15 -1.40 -19.76
N ALA A 252 4.07 -1.03 -20.43
CA ALA A 252 3.43 -1.85 -21.47
C ALA A 252 4.30 -1.92 -22.73
N ARG A 253 5.28 -2.85 -22.74
CA ARG A 253 6.21 -3.07 -23.86
C ARG A 253 6.29 -4.55 -24.20
#